data_868a370c7e15ce15823e756838297672
#
_entry.id   868a370c7e15ce15823e756838297672
#
_cell.length_a   1.000
_cell.length_b   1.000
_cell.length_c   1.000
_cell.angle_alpha   90.00
_cell.angle_beta   90.00
_cell.angle_gamma   90.00
#
_symmetry.space_group_name_H-M   'P 1'
#
loop_
_entity.id
_entity.type
_entity.pdbx_description
1 polymer ?
#
loop_
_entity_poly.entity_id
_entity_poly.type
_entity_poly.pdbx_seq_one_letter_code
_entity_poly.pdbx_strand_id
1 'polypeptide(L)'
;VLQAVLRDDPIAASPDLAFALERVQAGAHEFTELRLFNAFRSGAITFRPEEEDEVDRLLGAHGTSPATRLGLDEGASTDALRTALFETIARWRQRAESPMTSRDVAEAAAVLVRSCEGMLATITAVPA
;
A
#
# COMPACT_ATOMS: atom_id res chain seq x y z
N VAL A 1 21.35 21.85 -0.95
CA VAL A 1 22.32 21.67 0.11
C VAL A 1 22.41 20.21 0.51
N LEU A 2 21.27 19.62 0.87
CA LEU A 2 21.25 18.20 1.20
C LEU A 2 21.66 17.33 0.00
N GLN A 3 21.22 17.72 -1.19
CA GLN A 3 21.61 17.01 -2.40
C GLN A 3 23.10 17.14 -2.70
N ALA A 4 23.67 18.31 -2.44
CA ALA A 4 25.10 18.49 -2.64
C ALA A 4 25.92 17.61 -1.70
N VAL A 5 25.51 17.48 -0.45
CA VAL A 5 26.14 16.58 0.51
C VAL A 5 26.05 15.13 0.05
N LEU A 6 24.86 14.70 -0.37
CA LEU A 6 24.66 13.35 -0.85
C LEU A 6 25.46 13.04 -2.11
N ARG A 7 25.67 14.04 -2.96
CA ARG A 7 26.38 13.88 -4.21
C ARG A 7 27.90 13.77 -3.99
N ASP A 8 28.42 14.52 -3.05
CA ASP A 8 29.87 14.61 -2.83
C ASP A 8 30.39 13.59 -1.84
N ASP A 9 29.52 13.00 -1.04
CA ASP A 9 29.90 12.07 0.02
C ASP A 9 29.71 10.62 -0.45
N PRO A 10 30.81 9.84 -0.59
CA PRO A 10 30.66 8.43 -0.98
C PRO A 10 29.84 7.61 -0.01
N ILE A 11 29.70 8.05 1.23
CA ILE A 11 28.83 7.40 2.22
C ILE A 11 27.38 7.47 1.80
N ALA A 12 27.01 8.43 0.95
CA ALA A 12 25.65 8.55 0.43
C ALA A 12 25.17 7.30 -0.32
N ALA A 13 26.10 6.49 -0.81
CA ALA A 13 25.79 5.23 -1.46
C ALA A 13 25.76 4.06 -0.47
N SER A 14 25.94 4.32 0.83
CA SER A 14 26.00 3.27 1.83
C SER A 14 24.65 2.59 2.02
N PRO A 15 24.63 1.30 2.40
CA PRO A 15 23.38 0.60 2.74
C PRO A 15 22.60 1.28 3.86
N ASP A 16 23.29 1.91 4.81
CA ASP A 16 22.64 2.60 5.93
C ASP A 16 21.78 3.77 5.45
N LEU A 17 22.29 4.55 4.49
CA LEU A 17 21.53 5.66 3.95
C LEU A 17 20.34 5.17 3.12
N ALA A 18 20.54 4.16 2.29
CA ALA A 18 19.46 3.55 1.51
C ALA A 18 18.36 3.03 2.43
N PHE A 19 18.74 2.37 3.53
CA PHE A 19 17.79 1.86 4.51
C PHE A 19 17.01 3.01 5.17
N ALA A 20 17.70 4.09 5.51
CA ALA A 20 17.05 5.26 6.10
C ALA A 20 16.03 5.90 5.16
N LEU A 21 16.37 5.99 3.86
CA LEU A 21 15.45 6.53 2.86
C LEU A 21 14.23 5.64 2.70
N GLU A 22 14.42 4.33 2.67
CA GLU A 22 13.29 3.39 2.60
C GLU A 22 12.36 3.53 3.79
N ARG A 23 12.91 3.73 4.99
CA ARG A 23 12.10 3.94 6.19
C ARG A 23 11.29 5.22 6.12
N VAL A 24 11.86 6.28 5.60
CA VAL A 24 11.15 7.55 5.42
C VAL A 24 10.01 7.39 4.42
N GLN A 25 10.27 6.71 3.31
CA GLN A 25 9.24 6.45 2.30
C GLN A 25 8.12 5.57 2.83
N ALA A 26 8.45 4.53 3.61
CA ALA A 26 7.47 3.67 4.23
C ALA A 26 6.60 4.44 5.22
N GLY A 27 7.21 5.31 6.04
CA GLY A 27 6.48 6.14 6.97
C GLY A 27 5.55 7.12 6.27
N ALA A 28 5.99 7.70 5.15
CA ALA A 28 5.16 8.60 4.36
C ALA A 28 3.95 7.86 3.79
N HIS A 29 4.15 6.62 3.33
CA HIS A 29 3.03 5.82 2.81
C HIS A 29 2.05 5.45 3.92
N GLU A 30 2.53 5.07 5.09
CA GLU A 30 1.67 4.78 6.25
C GLU A 30 0.83 5.99 6.62
N PHE A 31 1.41 7.18 6.58
CA PHE A 31 0.69 8.42 6.83
C PHE A 31 -0.40 8.63 5.77
N THR A 32 -0.08 8.36 4.51
CA THR A 32 -1.04 8.46 3.41
C THR A 32 -2.20 7.48 3.60
N GLU A 33 -1.91 6.26 4.02
CA GLU A 33 -2.94 5.26 4.31
C GLU A 33 -3.84 5.73 5.45
N LEU A 34 -3.25 6.30 6.50
CA LEU A 34 -4.03 6.80 7.64
C LEU A 34 -4.95 7.95 7.22
N ARG A 35 -4.45 8.86 6.40
CA ARG A 35 -5.28 9.96 5.90
C ARG A 35 -6.44 9.44 5.05
N LEU A 36 -6.19 8.45 4.22
CA LEU A 36 -7.24 7.82 3.43
C LEU A 36 -8.26 7.14 4.32
N PHE A 37 -7.80 6.40 5.32
CA PHE A 37 -8.69 5.73 6.26
C PHE A 37 -9.61 6.73 6.96
N ASN A 38 -9.04 7.84 7.44
CA ASN A 38 -9.82 8.88 8.11
C ASN A 38 -10.82 9.54 7.15
N ALA A 39 -10.42 9.79 5.91
CA ALA A 39 -11.32 10.37 4.90
C ALA A 39 -12.48 9.42 4.59
N PHE A 40 -12.20 8.14 4.51
CA PHE A 40 -13.23 7.13 4.27
C PHE A 40 -14.18 7.03 5.46
N ARG A 41 -13.66 6.98 6.67
CA ARG A 41 -14.47 6.88 7.89
C ARG A 41 -15.33 8.11 8.13
N SER A 42 -14.85 9.29 7.76
CA SER A 42 -15.61 10.54 7.92
C SER A 42 -16.62 10.79 6.81
N GLY A 43 -16.61 9.96 5.77
CA GLY A 43 -17.49 10.15 4.62
C GLY A 43 -16.98 11.14 3.60
N ALA A 44 -15.75 11.64 3.75
CA ALA A 44 -15.17 12.56 2.78
C ALA A 44 -14.90 11.88 1.43
N ILE A 45 -14.64 10.58 1.45
CA ILE A 45 -14.51 9.76 0.25
C ILE A 45 -15.51 8.63 0.36
N THR A 46 -16.29 8.38 -0.71
CA THR A 46 -17.30 7.33 -0.72
C THR A 46 -16.96 6.29 -1.77
N PHE A 47 -16.85 5.04 -1.32
CA PHE A 47 -16.67 3.89 -2.21
C PHE A 47 -18.03 3.23 -2.44
N ARG A 48 -18.09 2.31 -3.41
CA ARG A 48 -19.29 1.51 -3.62
C ARG A 48 -19.51 0.60 -2.40
N PRO A 49 -20.76 0.28 -2.05
CA PRO A 49 -21.01 -0.56 -0.88
C PRO A 49 -20.25 -1.89 -0.90
N GLU A 50 -20.10 -2.50 -2.08
CA GLU A 50 -19.38 -3.76 -2.22
C GLU A 50 -17.86 -3.61 -2.06
N GLU A 51 -17.35 -2.37 -2.10
CA GLU A 51 -15.93 -2.09 -1.92
C GLU A 51 -15.55 -1.73 -0.48
N GLU A 52 -16.52 -1.33 0.33
CA GLU A 52 -16.25 -0.75 1.65
C GLU A 52 -15.50 -1.72 2.57
N ASP A 53 -15.91 -2.98 2.62
CA ASP A 53 -15.26 -3.97 3.48
C ASP A 53 -13.83 -4.22 3.05
N GLU A 54 -13.58 -4.28 1.75
CA GLU A 54 -12.24 -4.48 1.23
C GLU A 54 -11.33 -3.29 1.54
N VAL A 55 -11.85 -2.08 1.40
CA VAL A 55 -11.07 -0.88 1.73
C VAL A 55 -10.70 -0.89 3.20
N ASP A 56 -11.63 -1.21 4.10
CA ASP A 56 -11.36 -1.33 5.52
C ASP A 56 -10.25 -2.34 5.79
N ARG A 57 -10.35 -3.52 5.21
CA ARG A 57 -9.35 -4.58 5.42
C ARG A 57 -7.98 -4.16 4.91
N LEU A 58 -7.92 -3.61 3.70
CA LEU A 58 -6.66 -3.21 3.07
C LEU A 58 -5.96 -2.11 3.86
N LEU A 59 -6.73 -1.24 4.51
CA LEU A 59 -6.17 -0.17 5.33
C LEU A 59 -5.87 -0.60 6.77
N GLY A 60 -6.08 -1.87 7.09
CA GLY A 60 -5.67 -2.43 8.37
C GLY A 60 -6.67 -2.34 9.49
N ALA A 61 -7.96 -2.05 9.19
CA ALA A 61 -8.98 -1.93 10.22
C ALA A 61 -9.17 -3.21 11.06
N HIS A 62 -8.93 -4.36 10.46
CA HIS A 62 -9.10 -5.66 11.12
C HIS A 62 -7.78 -6.32 11.51
N GLY A 63 -6.67 -5.70 11.22
CA GLY A 63 -5.34 -6.21 11.50
C GLY A 63 -4.37 -5.84 10.39
N THR A 64 -3.08 -5.97 10.67
CA THR A 64 -2.03 -5.47 9.76
C THR A 64 -1.30 -6.58 9.02
N SER A 65 -1.56 -7.85 9.31
CA SER A 65 -0.93 -8.94 8.56
C SER A 65 -1.45 -8.96 7.13
N PRO A 66 -0.61 -9.38 6.16
CA PRO A 66 -1.07 -9.48 4.77
C PRO A 66 -2.30 -10.36 4.61
N ALA A 67 -2.37 -11.49 5.31
CA ALA A 67 -3.53 -12.37 5.23
C ALA A 67 -4.81 -11.67 5.67
N THR A 68 -4.78 -10.98 6.80
CA THR A 68 -5.93 -10.24 7.30
C THR A 68 -6.34 -9.13 6.33
N ARG A 69 -5.38 -8.39 5.82
CA ARG A 69 -5.65 -7.28 4.90
C ARG A 69 -6.24 -7.76 3.59
N LEU A 70 -5.95 -9.00 3.19
CA LEU A 70 -6.48 -9.60 1.97
C LEU A 70 -7.75 -10.43 2.21
N GLY A 71 -8.18 -10.54 3.46
CA GLY A 71 -9.36 -11.33 3.80
C GLY A 71 -9.13 -12.84 3.74
N LEU A 72 -7.89 -13.27 3.94
CA LEU A 72 -7.50 -14.68 3.93
C LEU A 72 -7.19 -15.14 5.35
N ASP A 73 -7.14 -16.47 5.54
CA ASP A 73 -6.74 -17.04 6.82
C ASP A 73 -5.27 -16.75 7.11
N GLU A 74 -4.93 -16.62 8.40
CA GLU A 74 -3.54 -16.37 8.81
C GLU A 74 -2.59 -17.49 8.35
N GLY A 75 -3.11 -18.69 8.14
CA GLY A 75 -2.32 -19.81 7.63
C GLY A 75 -2.18 -19.86 6.12
N ALA A 76 -2.66 -18.83 5.40
CA ALA A 76 -2.59 -18.84 3.94
C ALA A 76 -1.14 -18.91 3.46
N SER A 77 -0.90 -19.69 2.40
CA SER A 77 0.43 -19.85 1.83
C SER A 77 0.90 -18.56 1.16
N THR A 78 2.20 -18.45 0.98
CA THR A 78 2.79 -17.32 0.23
C THR A 78 2.21 -17.24 -1.18
N ASP A 79 1.99 -18.39 -1.83
CA ASP A 79 1.40 -18.41 -3.16
C ASP A 79 -0.04 -17.91 -3.16
N ALA A 80 -0.83 -18.27 -2.14
CA ALA A 80 -2.20 -17.80 -2.02
C ALA A 80 -2.22 -16.27 -1.79
N LEU A 81 -1.33 -15.77 -0.94
CA LEU A 81 -1.20 -14.34 -0.71
C LEU A 81 -0.81 -13.60 -1.99
N ARG A 82 0.15 -14.15 -2.72
CA ARG A 82 0.62 -13.54 -3.96
C ARG A 82 -0.50 -13.48 -5.01
N THR A 83 -1.23 -14.58 -5.17
CA THR A 83 -2.35 -14.61 -6.11
C THR A 83 -3.40 -13.57 -5.75
N ALA A 84 -3.78 -13.50 -4.47
CA ALA A 84 -4.76 -12.52 -4.01
C ALA A 84 -4.26 -11.09 -4.22
N LEU A 85 -2.97 -10.84 -4.00
CA LEU A 85 -2.39 -9.52 -4.21
C LEU A 85 -2.43 -9.12 -5.68
N PHE A 86 -2.06 -10.01 -6.59
CA PHE A 86 -2.11 -9.69 -8.01
C PHE A 86 -3.54 -9.38 -8.47
N GLU A 87 -4.51 -10.14 -8.01
CA GLU A 87 -5.90 -9.88 -8.34
C GLU A 87 -6.38 -8.55 -7.78
N THR A 88 -6.02 -8.26 -6.53
CA THR A 88 -6.41 -7.02 -5.87
C THR A 88 -5.78 -5.82 -6.54
N ILE A 89 -4.49 -5.90 -6.87
CA ILE A 89 -3.78 -4.84 -7.59
C ILE A 89 -4.44 -4.57 -8.93
N ALA A 90 -4.76 -5.63 -9.69
CA ALA A 90 -5.37 -5.46 -11.01
C ALA A 90 -6.73 -4.77 -10.91
N ARG A 91 -7.57 -5.16 -9.93
CA ARG A 91 -8.88 -4.55 -9.75
C ARG A 91 -8.79 -3.07 -9.38
N TRP A 92 -7.95 -2.74 -8.41
CA TRP A 92 -7.83 -1.36 -7.94
C TRP A 92 -7.10 -0.48 -8.96
N ARG A 93 -6.15 -1.03 -9.72
CA ARG A 93 -5.52 -0.30 -10.80
C ARG A 93 -6.54 0.05 -11.89
N GLN A 94 -7.38 -0.90 -12.26
CA GLN A 94 -8.44 -0.66 -13.22
C GLN A 94 -9.41 0.40 -12.69
N ARG A 95 -9.73 0.35 -11.40
CA ARG A 95 -10.60 1.33 -10.75
C ARG A 95 -9.97 2.73 -10.81
N ALA A 96 -8.66 2.81 -10.57
CA ALA A 96 -7.93 4.09 -10.61
C ALA A 96 -7.89 4.69 -12.01
N GLU A 97 -7.85 3.85 -13.04
CA GLU A 97 -7.68 4.29 -14.42
C GLU A 97 -9.01 4.46 -15.16
N SER A 98 -10.11 4.03 -14.58
CA SER A 98 -11.41 4.10 -15.24
C SER A 98 -11.87 5.56 -15.37
N PRO A 99 -12.31 5.99 -16.57
CA PRO A 99 -12.85 7.33 -16.74
C PRO A 99 -14.15 7.56 -15.99
N MET A 100 -14.81 6.48 -15.57
CA MET A 100 -16.07 6.56 -14.81
C MET A 100 -15.84 6.77 -13.31
N THR A 101 -14.60 6.67 -12.85
CA THR A 101 -14.25 6.83 -11.44
C THR A 101 -13.99 8.30 -11.13
N SER A 102 -14.55 8.80 -10.02
CA SER A 102 -14.27 10.17 -9.58
C SER A 102 -12.79 10.32 -9.25
N ARG A 103 -12.32 11.57 -9.29
CA ARG A 103 -10.90 11.86 -9.01
C ARG A 103 -10.49 11.38 -7.63
N ASP A 104 -11.33 11.65 -6.62
CA ASP A 104 -11.00 11.28 -5.24
C ASP A 104 -10.87 9.77 -5.08
N VAL A 105 -11.79 9.03 -5.66
CA VAL A 105 -11.75 7.57 -5.59
C VAL A 105 -10.60 7.03 -6.41
N ALA A 106 -10.29 7.64 -7.56
CA ALA A 106 -9.14 7.21 -8.38
C ALA A 106 -7.83 7.41 -7.63
N GLU A 107 -7.67 8.52 -6.94
CA GLU A 107 -6.49 8.75 -6.12
C GLU A 107 -6.40 7.76 -4.96
N ALA A 108 -7.53 7.49 -4.31
CA ALA A 108 -7.59 6.51 -3.23
C ALA A 108 -7.26 5.12 -3.75
N ALA A 109 -7.78 4.74 -4.92
CA ALA A 109 -7.48 3.45 -5.53
C ALA A 109 -5.98 3.32 -5.80
N ALA A 110 -5.33 4.38 -6.25
CA ALA A 110 -3.87 4.37 -6.48
C ALA A 110 -3.11 4.15 -5.17
N VAL A 111 -3.59 4.70 -4.05
CA VAL A 111 -3.00 4.45 -2.73
C VAL A 111 -3.13 2.98 -2.36
N LEU A 112 -4.30 2.39 -2.58
CA LEU A 112 -4.53 0.97 -2.29
C LEU A 112 -3.64 0.06 -3.14
N VAL A 113 -3.41 0.42 -4.40
CA VAL A 113 -2.47 -0.32 -5.25
C VAL A 113 -1.07 -0.28 -4.66
N ARG A 114 -0.60 0.88 -4.22
CA ARG A 114 0.73 0.99 -3.61
C ARG A 114 0.82 0.18 -2.32
N SER A 115 -0.24 0.17 -1.52
CA SER A 115 -0.27 -0.65 -0.30
C SER A 115 -0.11 -2.13 -0.64
N CYS A 116 -0.81 -2.60 -1.67
CA CYS A 116 -0.70 -3.99 -2.11
C CYS A 116 0.68 -4.30 -2.69
N GLU A 117 1.26 -3.38 -3.46
CA GLU A 117 2.61 -3.55 -3.98
C GLU A 117 3.63 -3.64 -2.86
N GLY A 118 3.46 -2.86 -1.80
CA GLY A 118 4.30 -2.93 -0.61
C GLY A 118 4.19 -4.27 0.09
N MET A 119 2.98 -4.80 0.23
CA MET A 119 2.77 -6.13 0.80
C MET A 119 3.42 -7.21 -0.07
N LEU A 120 3.28 -7.10 -1.38
CA LEU A 120 3.88 -8.05 -2.31
C LEU A 120 5.40 -8.07 -2.17
N ALA A 121 6.02 -6.91 -2.07
CA ALA A 121 7.46 -6.80 -1.86
C ALA A 121 7.87 -7.47 -0.54
N THR A 122 7.09 -7.27 0.52
CA THR A 122 7.36 -7.84 1.82
C THR A 122 7.31 -9.37 1.81
N ILE A 123 6.26 -9.95 1.25
CA ILE A 123 6.13 -11.41 1.21
C ILE A 123 7.14 -12.05 0.26
N THR A 124 7.56 -11.34 -0.77
CA THR A 124 8.57 -11.83 -1.72
C THR A 124 9.97 -11.79 -1.10
N ALA A 125 10.24 -10.83 -0.22
CA ALA A 125 11.54 -10.67 0.42
C ALA A 125 11.79 -11.71 1.52
N VAL A 126 10.73 -12.33 2.07
CA VAL A 126 10.88 -13.31 3.14
C VAL A 126 11.34 -14.64 2.54
N PRO A 127 12.47 -15.21 2.98
CA PRO A 127 12.92 -16.51 2.50
C PRO A 127 11.89 -17.58 2.81
N ALA A 128 11.69 -18.47 1.86
CA ALA A 128 10.74 -19.57 2.02
C ALA A 128 11.25 -20.57 3.07
#